data_3a8c341dd686a06eaaad7624777021f7
#
_entry.id   3a8c341dd686a06eaaad7624777021f7
#
_cell.length_a   1.000
_cell.length_b   1.000
_cell.length_c   1.000
_cell.angle_alpha   90.00
_cell.angle_beta   90.00
_cell.angle_gamma   90.00
#
_symmetry.space_group_name_H-M   'P 1'
#
loop_
_entity.id
_entity.type
_entity.pdbx_description
1 polymer ?
#
loop_
_entity_poly.entity_id
_entity_poly.type
_entity_poly.pdbx_seq_one_letter_code
_entity_poly.pdbx_strand_id
1 'polypeptide(L)'
;MPMKKYLFPIFLLFLAGFIPTSSAQKGATVVTNIVPNPGFERYASPPVGWSYRGAYFGQVVKYWFSATTASPDIYGPGVHVPRDWAQKGFGEAKPHTGKAMAGITLFGCTNGKPHCREFVEIQLAEPLVTGQTYSVEFWVTHLEKSLQINNIGALFSEQRIENKTDQPIVATPQMSAKDLVVAPKGKWVKVSGSFKAAQEAEYLIIGNFHDDASTLSYAYRDDCFNYAYYYVDDVVVRKSPPYLTVPVKPDDLTRQSFEPGKTIRLKNIYFEFDKDELMPRSFVELNKLLAVLRDNPQMAIEFVGHTDNYGEDGYNLDLSRRRSKSVVDFLLQNQIAASRLRYRGEGERQPVATNYTDEGRAQNRRVEFVVVKK
;
A
#
# COMPACT_ATOMS: atom_id res chain seq x y z
N MET A 1 -11.01 -31.77 91.77
CA MET A 1 -10.37 -32.40 90.57
C MET A 1 -10.06 -31.33 89.58
N PRO A 2 -8.85 -31.04 89.27
CA PRO A 2 -8.49 -29.91 88.38
C PRO A 2 -8.33 -30.42 86.93
N MET A 3 -8.91 -29.61 85.99
CA MET A 3 -8.79 -29.79 84.59
C MET A 3 -7.39 -29.39 84.10
N LYS A 4 -6.70 -30.27 83.38
CA LYS A 4 -5.43 -30.04 82.70
C LYS A 4 -5.69 -29.24 81.43
N LYS A 5 -5.06 -28.06 81.35
CA LYS A 5 -4.97 -27.26 80.12
C LYS A 5 -3.83 -27.82 79.22
N TYR A 6 -4.13 -28.20 78.01
CA TYR A 6 -3.14 -28.51 77.03
C TYR A 6 -2.87 -27.24 76.16
N LEU A 7 -1.64 -26.77 76.23
CA LEU A 7 -1.13 -25.77 75.27
C LEU A 7 -0.68 -26.47 73.99
N PHE A 8 -1.26 -26.08 72.88
CA PHE A 8 -0.74 -26.45 71.54
C PHE A 8 0.16 -25.28 71.06
N PRO A 9 1.36 -25.52 70.48
CA PRO A 9 2.17 -24.51 69.87
C PRO A 9 1.67 -24.20 68.46
N ILE A 10 1.41 -22.94 68.20
CA ILE A 10 1.07 -22.44 66.86
C ILE A 10 2.37 -22.37 66.06
N PHE A 11 2.49 -23.24 65.06
CA PHE A 11 3.53 -23.15 64.01
C PHE A 11 3.07 -22.13 63.00
N LEU A 12 3.73 -20.94 62.95
CA LEU A 12 3.59 -19.95 61.87
C LEU A 12 4.38 -20.46 60.63
N LEU A 13 3.65 -20.98 59.66
CA LEU A 13 4.20 -21.22 58.31
C LEU A 13 4.30 -19.87 57.58
N PHE A 14 5.50 -19.36 57.36
CA PHE A 14 5.75 -18.29 56.40
C PHE A 14 5.59 -18.89 54.97
N LEU A 15 4.44 -18.67 54.35
CA LEU A 15 4.29 -18.83 52.92
C LEU A 15 4.95 -17.64 52.22
N ALA A 16 6.14 -17.87 51.68
CA ALA A 16 6.76 -16.95 50.76
C ALA A 16 5.92 -16.98 49.46
N GLY A 17 5.10 -15.95 49.32
CA GLY A 17 4.32 -15.74 48.10
C GLY A 17 5.24 -15.45 46.92
N PHE A 18 5.39 -16.39 46.02
CA PHE A 18 5.90 -16.11 44.66
C PHE A 18 4.92 -15.20 43.96
N ILE A 19 5.27 -13.92 43.82
CA ILE A 19 4.56 -12.99 42.92
C ILE A 19 5.09 -13.30 41.52
N PRO A 20 4.27 -13.83 40.61
CA PRO A 20 4.71 -13.95 39.24
C PRO A 20 4.83 -12.53 38.69
N THR A 21 6.06 -12.10 38.37
CA THR A 21 6.27 -10.92 37.55
C THR A 21 5.66 -11.17 36.19
N SER A 22 4.46 -10.65 35.99
CA SER A 22 3.83 -10.56 34.68
C SER A 22 4.76 -9.75 33.77
N SER A 23 5.51 -10.44 32.92
CA SER A 23 6.17 -9.80 31.78
C SER A 23 5.05 -9.28 30.87
N ALA A 24 4.78 -7.97 30.94
CA ALA A 24 3.91 -7.30 29.99
C ALA A 24 4.45 -7.57 28.60
N GLN A 25 3.80 -8.48 27.88
CA GLN A 25 3.94 -8.64 26.45
C GLN A 25 3.61 -7.28 25.83
N LYS A 26 4.64 -6.54 25.39
CA LYS A 26 4.44 -5.33 24.59
C LYS A 26 3.63 -5.75 23.37
N GLY A 27 2.35 -5.42 23.38
CA GLY A 27 1.42 -5.70 22.30
C GLY A 27 1.99 -5.16 20.99
N ALA A 28 1.90 -5.96 19.96
CA ALA A 28 2.16 -5.51 18.58
C ALA A 28 1.26 -4.29 18.35
N THR A 29 1.85 -3.16 18.01
CA THR A 29 1.12 -1.93 17.69
C THR A 29 0.28 -2.25 16.46
N VAL A 30 -1.04 -2.38 16.64
CA VAL A 30 -1.96 -2.54 15.52
C VAL A 30 -1.89 -1.25 14.72
N VAL A 31 -1.33 -1.32 13.53
CA VAL A 31 -1.25 -0.17 12.62
C VAL A 31 -2.64 0.09 12.08
N THR A 32 -3.34 1.05 12.69
CA THR A 32 -4.74 1.36 12.39
C THR A 32 -4.85 2.18 11.11
N ASN A 33 -5.83 1.85 10.25
CA ASN A 33 -6.23 2.72 9.16
C ASN A 33 -6.95 3.94 9.73
N ILE A 34 -6.45 5.15 9.43
CA ILE A 34 -7.05 6.40 9.90
C ILE A 34 -8.11 6.98 8.95
N VAL A 35 -8.49 6.25 7.91
CA VAL A 35 -9.62 6.57 7.02
C VAL A 35 -10.90 5.96 7.60
N PRO A 36 -11.90 6.75 8.05
CA PRO A 36 -13.04 6.23 8.82
C PRO A 36 -14.08 5.42 8.02
N ASN A 37 -14.12 5.55 6.71
CA ASN A 37 -15.04 4.80 5.82
C ASN A 37 -14.28 4.38 4.54
N PRO A 38 -13.31 3.46 4.64
CA PRO A 38 -12.35 3.18 3.58
C PRO A 38 -12.96 2.61 2.29
N GLY A 39 -14.03 1.83 2.40
CA GLY A 39 -14.72 1.17 1.28
C GLY A 39 -16.07 1.80 0.93
N PHE A 40 -16.36 3.04 1.36
CA PHE A 40 -17.61 3.75 1.08
C PHE A 40 -18.89 3.05 1.57
N GLU A 41 -18.79 2.05 2.42
CA GLU A 41 -19.88 1.17 2.89
C GLU A 41 -20.89 1.87 3.83
N ARG A 42 -20.49 3.00 4.43
CA ARG A 42 -21.28 3.69 5.44
C ARG A 42 -21.98 4.89 4.82
N TYR A 43 -23.30 4.87 4.87
CA TYR A 43 -24.15 5.94 4.37
C TYR A 43 -24.66 6.84 5.52
N ALA A 44 -24.75 8.13 5.24
CA ALA A 44 -25.45 9.09 6.11
C ALA A 44 -26.95 9.06 5.85
N SER A 45 -27.34 8.81 4.59
CA SER A 45 -28.71 8.52 4.16
C SER A 45 -28.68 7.46 3.05
N PRO A 46 -29.72 6.62 2.90
CA PRO A 46 -29.76 5.63 1.83
C PRO A 46 -29.61 6.31 0.45
N PRO A 47 -28.69 5.83 -0.40
CA PRO A 47 -28.55 6.38 -1.74
C PRO A 47 -29.78 6.05 -2.59
N VAL A 48 -30.40 7.07 -3.18
CA VAL A 48 -31.52 6.91 -4.13
C VAL A 48 -31.07 7.09 -5.58
N GLY A 49 -29.93 7.72 -5.79
CA GLY A 49 -29.27 7.92 -7.08
C GLY A 49 -27.83 7.43 -7.02
N TRP A 50 -27.11 7.56 -8.11
CA TRP A 50 -25.71 7.14 -8.24
C TRP A 50 -24.73 8.33 -8.28
N SER A 51 -25.17 9.50 -8.78
CA SER A 51 -24.36 10.70 -8.96
C SER A 51 -24.87 11.82 -8.06
N TYR A 52 -23.98 12.44 -7.30
CA TYR A 52 -24.35 13.45 -6.30
C TYR A 52 -23.47 14.70 -6.41
N ARG A 53 -24.06 15.77 -6.88
CA ARG A 53 -23.36 17.04 -7.16
C ARG A 53 -22.89 17.75 -5.89
N GLY A 54 -21.59 18.07 -5.83
CA GLY A 54 -21.00 18.91 -4.80
C GLY A 54 -21.29 18.43 -3.38
N ALA A 55 -21.85 19.31 -2.57
CA ALA A 55 -22.14 19.05 -1.16
C ALA A 55 -23.11 17.88 -0.90
N TYR A 56 -23.94 17.50 -1.89
CA TYR A 56 -24.89 16.38 -1.73
C TYR A 56 -24.18 15.01 -1.61
N PHE A 57 -22.98 14.86 -2.15
CA PHE A 57 -22.23 13.62 -1.99
C PHE A 57 -22.01 13.27 -0.51
N GLY A 58 -21.60 14.27 0.30
CA GLY A 58 -21.40 14.10 1.74
C GLY A 58 -22.68 13.91 2.56
N GLN A 59 -23.85 14.27 2.00
CA GLN A 59 -25.14 13.98 2.65
C GLN A 59 -25.58 12.52 2.48
N VAL A 60 -24.95 11.79 1.56
CA VAL A 60 -25.23 10.39 1.27
C VAL A 60 -24.12 9.48 1.78
N VAL A 61 -22.87 9.75 1.40
CA VAL A 61 -21.73 8.89 1.78
C VAL A 61 -21.08 9.45 3.04
N LYS A 62 -21.22 8.72 4.14
CA LYS A 62 -20.76 9.17 5.47
C LYS A 62 -19.25 9.39 5.48
N TYR A 63 -18.82 10.55 5.98
CA TYR A 63 -17.43 11.03 6.09
C TYR A 63 -16.76 11.46 4.77
N TRP A 64 -17.31 11.10 3.61
CA TRP A 64 -16.78 11.50 2.33
C TRP A 64 -17.48 12.75 1.79
N PHE A 65 -16.76 13.58 1.07
CA PHE A 65 -17.23 14.82 0.48
C PHE A 65 -16.78 14.90 -0.98
N SER A 66 -17.40 15.77 -1.76
CA SER A 66 -16.80 16.26 -3.00
C SER A 66 -16.01 17.52 -2.69
N ALA A 67 -14.76 17.60 -3.13
CA ALA A 67 -13.92 18.80 -2.94
C ALA A 67 -14.24 19.92 -3.93
N THR A 68 -15.13 19.66 -4.91
CA THR A 68 -15.58 20.61 -5.93
C THR A 68 -17.11 20.57 -6.07
N THR A 69 -17.69 21.39 -6.97
CA THR A 69 -19.11 21.27 -7.33
C THR A 69 -19.41 20.15 -8.31
N ALA A 70 -18.41 19.42 -8.76
CA ALA A 70 -18.57 18.22 -9.57
C ALA A 70 -19.31 17.10 -8.83
N SER A 71 -19.65 16.02 -9.50
CA SER A 71 -20.59 15.01 -9.02
C SER A 71 -19.99 13.61 -8.96
N PRO A 72 -19.13 13.32 -7.96
CA PRO A 72 -18.69 11.95 -7.72
C PRO A 72 -19.86 10.98 -7.61
N ASP A 73 -19.66 9.78 -8.09
CA ASP A 73 -20.66 8.73 -8.09
C ASP A 73 -20.47 7.79 -6.91
N ILE A 74 -21.57 7.18 -6.47
CA ILE A 74 -21.56 6.07 -5.51
C ILE A 74 -22.23 4.84 -6.12
N TYR A 75 -21.65 3.69 -5.92
CA TYR A 75 -22.16 2.38 -6.32
C TYR A 75 -22.30 1.50 -5.10
N GLY A 76 -23.43 0.83 -4.97
CA GLY A 76 -23.69 -0.03 -3.82
C GLY A 76 -25.13 -0.51 -3.77
N PRO A 77 -25.53 -1.18 -2.69
CA PRO A 77 -26.89 -1.69 -2.53
C PRO A 77 -27.92 -0.56 -2.61
N GLY A 78 -28.92 -0.75 -3.45
CA GLY A 78 -30.00 0.24 -3.65
C GLY A 78 -29.70 1.35 -4.63
N VAL A 79 -28.47 1.43 -5.14
CA VAL A 79 -28.08 2.41 -6.17
C VAL A 79 -28.53 1.94 -7.55
N HIS A 80 -29.18 2.81 -8.29
CA HIS A 80 -29.64 2.55 -9.66
C HIS A 80 -28.96 3.49 -10.64
N VAL A 81 -28.12 2.92 -11.50
CA VAL A 81 -27.55 3.66 -12.64
C VAL A 81 -28.59 3.83 -13.73
N PRO A 82 -28.87 5.05 -14.24
CA PRO A 82 -29.82 5.25 -15.32
C PRO A 82 -29.44 4.43 -16.56
N ARG A 83 -30.45 3.94 -17.29
CA ARG A 83 -30.27 3.02 -18.41
C ARG A 83 -29.25 3.49 -19.44
N ASP A 84 -29.29 4.77 -19.80
CA ASP A 84 -28.40 5.35 -20.82
C ASP A 84 -26.92 5.34 -20.39
N TRP A 85 -26.67 5.39 -19.08
CA TRP A 85 -25.33 5.30 -18.50
C TRP A 85 -24.91 3.84 -18.29
N ALA A 86 -25.83 3.00 -17.84
CA ALA A 86 -25.59 1.56 -17.73
C ALA A 86 -25.21 0.94 -19.08
N GLN A 87 -25.82 1.36 -20.20
CA GLN A 87 -25.44 0.94 -21.55
C GLN A 87 -24.03 1.38 -21.96
N LYS A 88 -23.45 2.36 -21.29
CA LYS A 88 -22.06 2.78 -21.45
C LYS A 88 -21.09 2.03 -20.53
N GLY A 89 -21.58 1.10 -19.71
CA GLY A 89 -20.80 0.27 -18.79
C GLY A 89 -20.71 0.80 -17.35
N PHE A 90 -21.37 1.93 -17.05
CA PHE A 90 -21.36 2.45 -15.67
C PHE A 90 -22.11 1.50 -14.73
N GLY A 91 -21.49 1.16 -13.59
CA GLY A 91 -22.05 0.21 -12.62
C GLY A 91 -21.83 -1.27 -12.94
N GLU A 92 -21.12 -1.62 -14.02
CA GLU A 92 -20.74 -3.01 -14.31
C GLU A 92 -19.61 -3.52 -13.42
N ALA A 93 -18.71 -2.63 -12.99
CA ALA A 93 -17.65 -2.99 -12.07
C ALA A 93 -18.23 -3.41 -10.72
N LYS A 94 -17.61 -4.43 -10.11
CA LYS A 94 -17.93 -4.85 -8.73
C LYS A 94 -16.95 -4.19 -7.77
N PRO A 95 -17.37 -3.83 -6.54
CA PRO A 95 -16.46 -3.34 -5.51
C PRO A 95 -15.25 -4.26 -5.34
N HIS A 96 -14.10 -3.67 -4.96
CA HIS A 96 -12.90 -4.44 -4.66
C HIS A 96 -13.11 -5.32 -3.42
N THR A 97 -13.66 -4.72 -2.35
CA THR A 97 -14.19 -5.47 -1.22
C THR A 97 -15.58 -4.95 -0.84
N GLY A 98 -16.26 -5.61 0.07
CA GLY A 98 -17.57 -5.18 0.54
C GLY A 98 -18.66 -5.14 -0.53
N LYS A 99 -19.45 -4.04 -0.54
CA LYS A 99 -20.63 -3.88 -1.39
C LYS A 99 -20.74 -2.50 -2.04
N ALA A 100 -19.83 -1.56 -1.72
CA ALA A 100 -19.87 -0.20 -2.20
C ALA A 100 -18.52 0.23 -2.76
N MET A 101 -18.51 1.25 -3.62
CA MET A 101 -17.33 1.90 -4.17
C MET A 101 -17.72 3.28 -4.70
N ALA A 102 -16.78 4.21 -4.76
CA ALA A 102 -16.98 5.49 -5.44
C ALA A 102 -16.58 5.42 -6.92
N GLY A 103 -17.07 6.36 -7.72
CA GLY A 103 -16.64 6.59 -9.10
C GLY A 103 -16.33 8.04 -9.35
N ILE A 104 -15.23 8.33 -10.05
CA ILE A 104 -14.78 9.70 -10.33
C ILE A 104 -14.22 9.85 -11.74
N THR A 105 -14.53 10.96 -12.37
CA THR A 105 -13.92 11.41 -13.62
C THR A 105 -12.61 12.13 -13.32
N LEU A 106 -11.51 11.69 -13.91
CA LEU A 106 -10.17 12.17 -13.59
C LEU A 106 -9.46 12.92 -14.72
N PHE A 107 -10.06 12.96 -15.92
CA PHE A 107 -9.45 13.58 -17.12
C PHE A 107 -10.47 13.76 -18.25
N GLY A 108 -10.23 14.69 -19.16
CA GLY A 108 -10.89 14.74 -20.48
C GLY A 108 -12.15 15.57 -20.56
N CYS A 109 -12.16 16.71 -19.95
CA CYS A 109 -13.33 17.58 -19.84
C CYS A 109 -13.40 18.74 -20.83
N THR A 110 -12.79 18.61 -21.96
CA THR A 110 -12.58 19.70 -22.92
C THR A 110 -13.83 20.10 -23.71
N ASN A 111 -14.94 19.37 -23.67
CA ASN A 111 -16.09 19.57 -24.55
C ASN A 111 -17.34 20.07 -23.85
N GLY A 112 -17.21 21.04 -22.92
CA GLY A 112 -18.36 21.73 -22.34
C GLY A 112 -19.29 20.86 -21.49
N LYS A 113 -18.82 19.67 -21.07
CA LYS A 113 -19.54 18.88 -20.07
C LYS A 113 -19.38 19.56 -18.72
N PRO A 114 -20.45 19.99 -18.05
CA PRO A 114 -20.35 20.31 -16.63
C PRO A 114 -19.90 19.09 -15.87
N HIS A 115 -19.05 19.25 -14.85
CA HIS A 115 -18.64 18.19 -13.93
C HIS A 115 -17.49 17.28 -14.38
N CYS A 116 -16.39 17.89 -14.71
CA CYS A 116 -15.32 17.21 -15.42
C CYS A 116 -14.13 16.73 -14.61
N ARG A 117 -13.80 17.27 -13.48
CA ARG A 117 -12.76 16.80 -12.57
C ARG A 117 -13.39 16.57 -11.22
N GLU A 118 -13.49 15.31 -10.89
CA GLU A 118 -14.09 14.87 -9.65
C GLU A 118 -13.02 14.49 -8.66
N PHE A 119 -13.25 14.85 -7.42
CA PHE A 119 -12.38 14.57 -6.30
C PHE A 119 -13.22 14.08 -5.13
N VAL A 120 -12.81 13.00 -4.51
CA VAL A 120 -13.40 12.55 -3.26
C VAL A 120 -12.48 12.91 -2.10
N GLU A 121 -13.04 13.53 -1.07
CA GLU A 121 -12.34 14.06 0.09
C GLU A 121 -12.89 13.45 1.36
N ILE A 122 -12.02 13.13 2.32
CA ILE A 122 -12.40 12.59 3.62
C ILE A 122 -11.61 13.26 4.75
N GLN A 123 -12.30 13.55 5.86
CA GLN A 123 -11.61 13.90 7.09
C GLN A 123 -11.04 12.63 7.74
N LEU A 124 -9.76 12.65 8.04
CA LEU A 124 -9.07 11.57 8.75
C LEU A 124 -9.56 11.46 10.19
N ALA A 125 -9.49 10.26 10.76
CA ALA A 125 -9.88 10.02 12.16
C ALA A 125 -8.96 10.71 13.17
N GLU A 126 -7.72 11.00 12.77
CA GLU A 126 -6.75 11.79 13.50
C GLU A 126 -5.89 12.58 12.51
N PRO A 127 -5.40 13.79 12.85
CA PRO A 127 -4.48 14.55 12.02
C PRO A 127 -3.17 13.81 11.78
N LEU A 128 -2.52 14.10 10.67
CA LEU A 128 -1.14 13.68 10.44
C LEU A 128 -0.22 14.40 11.42
N VAL A 129 0.83 13.72 11.85
CA VAL A 129 1.87 14.31 12.73
C VAL A 129 3.04 14.76 11.88
N THR A 130 3.40 16.02 11.95
CA THR A 130 4.54 16.60 11.23
C THR A 130 5.82 15.80 11.50
N GLY A 131 6.54 15.47 10.42
CA GLY A 131 7.76 14.67 10.47
C GLY A 131 7.55 13.16 10.52
N GLN A 132 6.34 12.67 10.78
CA GLN A 132 5.99 11.26 10.74
C GLN A 132 5.84 10.77 9.30
N THR A 133 6.30 9.56 9.02
CA THR A 133 6.07 8.90 7.73
C THR A 133 4.73 8.17 7.72
N TYR A 134 4.00 8.31 6.62
CA TYR A 134 2.73 7.63 6.37
C TYR A 134 2.80 6.84 5.07
N SER A 135 2.08 5.75 5.02
CA SER A 135 1.71 5.06 3.77
C SER A 135 0.28 5.39 3.42
N VAL A 136 0.03 5.61 2.14
CA VAL A 136 -1.31 5.73 1.56
C VAL A 136 -1.45 4.70 0.46
N GLU A 137 -2.60 4.02 0.42
CA GLU A 137 -2.96 3.11 -0.65
C GLU A 137 -4.47 3.16 -0.89
N PHE A 138 -4.87 2.94 -2.12
CA PHE A 138 -6.27 2.73 -2.52
C PHE A 138 -6.29 1.89 -3.79
N TRP A 139 -7.42 1.24 -4.01
CA TRP A 139 -7.61 0.41 -5.17
C TRP A 139 -8.45 1.13 -6.21
N VAL A 140 -8.08 0.96 -7.49
CA VAL A 140 -8.81 1.55 -8.61
C VAL A 140 -9.02 0.53 -9.73
N THR A 141 -10.12 0.71 -10.45
CA THR A 141 -10.35 0.09 -11.75
C THR A 141 -11.01 1.10 -12.66
N HIS A 142 -10.74 1.06 -13.96
CA HIS A 142 -11.33 2.02 -14.87
C HIS A 142 -12.61 1.48 -15.52
N LEU A 143 -13.50 2.39 -15.92
CA LEU A 143 -14.62 2.07 -16.79
C LEU A 143 -14.08 1.54 -18.13
N GLU A 144 -14.59 0.41 -18.61
CA GLU A 144 -14.03 -0.32 -19.76
C GLU A 144 -13.82 0.53 -21.01
N LYS A 145 -14.70 1.50 -21.27
CA LYS A 145 -14.59 2.40 -22.43
C LYS A 145 -13.94 3.75 -22.12
N SER A 146 -13.38 3.94 -20.93
CA SER A 146 -12.72 5.19 -20.59
C SER A 146 -11.23 5.15 -20.95
N LEU A 147 -10.62 6.34 -21.03
CA LEU A 147 -9.16 6.45 -21.16
C LEU A 147 -8.46 5.94 -19.92
N GLN A 148 -7.26 5.43 -20.10
CA GLN A 148 -6.33 5.12 -19.03
C GLN A 148 -5.40 6.31 -18.84
N ILE A 149 -5.12 6.69 -17.58
CA ILE A 149 -4.27 7.85 -17.28
C ILE A 149 -3.22 7.54 -16.23
N ASN A 150 -2.22 8.40 -16.14
CA ASN A 150 -1.33 8.51 -14.98
C ASN A 150 -1.84 9.58 -13.99
N ASN A 151 -1.01 9.95 -13.01
CA ASN A 151 -1.26 11.06 -12.07
C ASN A 151 -2.47 10.89 -11.15
N ILE A 152 -3.05 9.68 -11.04
CA ILE A 152 -4.02 9.41 -9.99
C ILE A 152 -3.30 9.48 -8.65
N GLY A 153 -3.74 10.38 -7.76
CA GLY A 153 -2.97 10.73 -6.57
C GLY A 153 -3.79 10.97 -5.32
N ALA A 154 -3.05 11.19 -4.23
CA ALA A 154 -3.53 11.53 -2.91
C ALA A 154 -2.89 12.83 -2.44
N LEU A 155 -3.72 13.82 -2.18
CA LEU A 155 -3.36 15.13 -1.61
C LEU A 155 -3.83 15.17 -0.15
N PHE A 156 -2.95 15.62 0.74
CA PHE A 156 -3.27 15.83 2.15
C PHE A 156 -3.30 17.32 2.45
N SER A 157 -4.34 17.77 3.13
CA SER A 157 -4.62 19.18 3.45
C SER A 157 -4.93 19.37 4.92
N GLU A 158 -4.50 20.51 5.50
CA GLU A 158 -4.87 20.91 6.87
C GLU A 158 -6.35 21.28 6.96
N GLN A 159 -6.91 21.83 5.89
CA GLN A 159 -8.28 22.27 5.85
C GLN A 159 -9.05 21.56 4.74
N ARG A 160 -10.34 21.41 4.94
CA ARG A 160 -11.25 20.93 3.92
C ARG A 160 -11.18 21.81 2.67
N ILE A 161 -11.08 21.17 1.51
CA ILE A 161 -11.13 21.87 0.23
C ILE A 161 -12.59 21.99 -0.21
N GLU A 162 -13.06 23.21 -0.31
CA GLU A 162 -14.41 23.53 -0.82
C GLU A 162 -14.31 24.43 -2.05
N ASN A 163 -13.87 23.89 -3.17
CA ASN A 163 -13.88 24.63 -4.42
C ASN A 163 -15.32 24.77 -4.93
N LYS A 164 -15.80 26.02 -5.04
CA LYS A 164 -17.17 26.32 -5.47
C LYS A 164 -17.36 26.28 -6.98
N THR A 165 -16.42 25.73 -7.69
CA THR A 165 -16.44 25.47 -9.13
C THR A 165 -16.20 23.99 -9.40
N ASP A 166 -16.41 23.56 -10.64
CA ASP A 166 -16.06 22.23 -11.14
C ASP A 166 -14.67 22.20 -11.80
N GLN A 167 -13.89 23.26 -11.61
CA GLN A 167 -12.54 23.37 -12.16
C GLN A 167 -11.58 22.39 -11.46
N PRO A 168 -10.56 21.91 -12.17
CA PRO A 168 -9.53 21.07 -11.60
C PRO A 168 -8.85 21.72 -10.39
N ILE A 169 -8.59 20.93 -9.36
CA ILE A 169 -7.71 21.32 -8.26
C ILE A 169 -6.29 21.03 -8.71
N VAL A 170 -5.53 22.08 -9.04
CA VAL A 170 -4.11 21.95 -9.42
C VAL A 170 -3.26 22.11 -8.16
N ALA A 171 -2.54 21.06 -7.80
CA ALA A 171 -1.71 21.01 -6.60
C ALA A 171 -0.58 19.97 -6.76
N THR A 172 0.38 19.98 -5.84
CA THR A 172 1.39 18.92 -5.74
C THR A 172 0.96 17.90 -4.70
N PRO A 173 0.41 16.75 -5.11
CA PRO A 173 -0.02 15.72 -4.16
C PRO A 173 1.19 15.06 -3.50
N GLN A 174 1.05 14.57 -2.28
CA GLN A 174 2.09 13.83 -1.59
C GLN A 174 2.37 12.47 -2.23
N MET A 175 1.42 11.95 -2.99
CA MET A 175 1.58 10.73 -3.76
C MET A 175 0.78 10.81 -5.06
N SER A 176 1.38 10.41 -6.19
CA SER A 176 0.66 10.17 -7.44
C SER A 176 1.29 9.03 -8.25
N ALA A 177 0.48 8.32 -9.01
CA ALA A 177 0.93 7.29 -9.94
C ALA A 177 1.65 7.96 -11.13
N LYS A 178 2.94 7.68 -11.31
CA LYS A 178 3.75 8.26 -12.41
C LYS A 178 3.46 7.59 -13.75
N ASP A 179 3.17 6.30 -13.72
CA ASP A 179 2.86 5.51 -14.91
C ASP A 179 1.36 5.42 -15.14
N LEU A 180 0.96 5.03 -16.35
CA LEU A 180 -0.43 4.76 -16.68
C LEU A 180 -1.02 3.72 -15.73
N VAL A 181 -2.15 4.04 -15.14
CA VAL A 181 -2.88 3.12 -14.26
C VAL A 181 -3.80 2.26 -15.11
N VAL A 182 -3.33 1.07 -15.41
CA VAL A 182 -4.01 0.10 -16.29
C VAL A 182 -4.55 -1.05 -15.44
N ALA A 183 -5.87 -1.15 -15.34
CA ALA A 183 -6.54 -2.27 -14.71
C ALA A 183 -7.05 -3.24 -15.80
N PRO A 184 -6.64 -4.51 -15.80
CA PRO A 184 -7.28 -5.51 -16.66
C PRO A 184 -8.78 -5.60 -16.38
N LYS A 185 -9.60 -5.94 -17.40
CA LYS A 185 -11.06 -6.03 -17.27
C LYS A 185 -11.47 -6.83 -16.02
N GLY A 186 -12.29 -6.22 -15.18
CA GLY A 186 -12.82 -6.82 -13.95
C GLY A 186 -11.75 -7.05 -12.86
N LYS A 187 -10.56 -6.43 -12.97
CA LYS A 187 -9.51 -6.46 -11.98
C LYS A 187 -9.30 -5.07 -11.39
N TRP A 188 -8.84 -5.05 -10.16
CA TRP A 188 -8.44 -3.85 -9.45
C TRP A 188 -6.93 -3.77 -9.38
N VAL A 189 -6.40 -2.56 -9.45
CA VAL A 189 -4.98 -2.27 -9.26
C VAL A 189 -4.81 -1.33 -8.09
N LYS A 190 -3.74 -1.55 -7.33
CA LYS A 190 -3.42 -0.73 -6.17
C LYS A 190 -2.57 0.46 -6.58
N VAL A 191 -3.01 1.65 -6.20
CA VAL A 191 -2.23 2.88 -6.23
C VAL A 191 -1.73 3.13 -4.82
N SER A 192 -0.42 3.24 -4.61
CA SER A 192 0.15 3.36 -3.27
C SER A 192 1.47 4.12 -3.26
N GLY A 193 1.79 4.70 -2.10
CA GLY A 193 3.06 5.36 -1.86
C GLY A 193 3.27 5.66 -0.39
N SER A 194 4.45 6.20 -0.09
CA SER A 194 4.79 6.66 1.26
C SER A 194 5.34 8.08 1.19
N PHE A 195 5.04 8.88 2.20
CA PHE A 195 5.51 10.25 2.30
C PHE A 195 5.76 10.62 3.76
N LYS A 196 6.62 11.61 3.96
CA LYS A 196 6.82 12.23 5.27
C LYS A 196 5.90 13.44 5.37
N ALA A 197 5.04 13.48 6.40
CA ALA A 197 4.13 14.59 6.61
C ALA A 197 4.92 15.87 6.88
N ALA A 198 4.70 16.90 6.05
CA ALA A 198 5.31 18.22 6.22
C ALA A 198 4.49 19.11 7.15
N GLN A 199 3.23 18.77 7.37
CA GLN A 199 2.25 19.54 8.13
C GLN A 199 1.22 18.61 8.79
N GLU A 200 0.41 19.15 9.70
CA GLU A 200 -0.67 18.43 10.40
C GLU A 200 -1.93 18.44 9.51
N ALA A 201 -1.95 17.58 8.49
CA ALA A 201 -3.09 17.47 7.60
C ALA A 201 -4.23 16.67 8.23
N GLU A 202 -5.46 17.16 8.13
CA GLU A 202 -6.67 16.53 8.62
C GLU A 202 -7.51 15.88 7.51
N TYR A 203 -7.25 16.23 6.26
CA TYR A 203 -8.04 15.77 5.12
C TYR A 203 -7.18 15.04 4.11
N LEU A 204 -7.75 14.00 3.51
CA LEU A 204 -7.23 13.31 2.33
C LEU A 204 -8.16 13.57 1.15
N ILE A 205 -7.60 13.94 0.03
CA ILE A 205 -8.31 14.10 -1.24
C ILE A 205 -7.71 13.12 -2.26
N ILE A 206 -8.57 12.38 -2.97
CA ILE A 206 -8.18 11.49 -4.07
C ILE A 206 -8.67 12.09 -5.39
N GLY A 207 -7.78 12.15 -6.37
CA GLY A 207 -8.07 12.70 -7.68
C GLY A 207 -6.86 12.80 -8.59
N ASN A 208 -6.98 13.54 -9.68
CA ASN A 208 -5.86 13.95 -10.53
C ASN A 208 -5.63 15.45 -10.36
N PHE A 209 -4.50 15.83 -9.78
CA PHE A 209 -4.13 17.20 -9.41
C PHE A 209 -3.27 17.91 -10.46
N HIS A 210 -3.07 17.27 -11.60
CA HIS A 210 -2.33 17.83 -12.73
C HIS A 210 -3.29 18.31 -13.81
N ASP A 211 -2.88 19.28 -14.60
CA ASP A 211 -3.64 19.70 -15.78
C ASP A 211 -3.66 18.59 -16.86
N ASP A 212 -4.49 18.78 -17.89
CA ASP A 212 -4.62 17.79 -18.96
C ASP A 212 -3.33 17.69 -19.79
N ALA A 213 -2.58 18.78 -19.95
CA ALA A 213 -1.32 18.80 -20.70
C ALA A 213 -0.21 17.98 -20.01
N SER A 214 -0.24 17.91 -18.67
CA SER A 214 0.71 17.17 -17.85
C SER A 214 0.24 15.75 -17.51
N THR A 215 -0.95 15.34 -17.99
CA THR A 215 -1.52 14.02 -17.75
C THR A 215 -1.38 13.15 -19.00
N LEU A 216 -0.65 12.04 -18.89
CA LEU A 216 -0.62 11.03 -19.96
C LEU A 216 -1.97 10.33 -20.02
N SER A 217 -2.51 10.20 -21.23
CA SER A 217 -3.75 9.47 -21.46
C SER A 217 -3.58 8.48 -22.62
N TYR A 218 -4.21 7.32 -22.51
CA TYR A 218 -4.14 6.27 -23.52
C TYR A 218 -5.52 5.66 -23.79
N ALA A 219 -5.91 5.66 -25.05
CA ALA A 219 -7.08 4.94 -25.55
C ALA A 219 -6.65 3.56 -26.05
N TYR A 220 -7.02 2.50 -25.37
CA TYR A 220 -6.65 1.13 -25.74
C TYR A 220 -7.63 0.49 -26.73
N ARG A 221 -8.69 1.23 -27.12
CA ARG A 221 -9.74 0.85 -28.08
C ARG A 221 -10.14 2.09 -28.88
N ASP A 222 -10.63 1.87 -30.09
CA ASP A 222 -11.11 2.95 -30.97
C ASP A 222 -12.43 3.59 -30.48
N ASP A 223 -13.23 2.86 -29.68
CA ASP A 223 -14.51 3.30 -29.13
C ASP A 223 -14.41 3.83 -27.68
N CYS A 224 -13.21 4.19 -27.23
CA CYS A 224 -13.03 4.84 -25.94
C CYS A 224 -13.72 6.21 -25.91
N PHE A 225 -14.26 6.55 -24.74
CA PHE A 225 -14.70 7.91 -24.45
C PHE A 225 -13.49 8.86 -24.44
N ASN A 226 -13.74 10.14 -24.59
CA ASN A 226 -12.72 11.19 -24.53
C ASN A 226 -12.39 11.65 -23.07
N TYR A 227 -12.69 10.81 -22.08
CA TYR A 227 -12.44 11.08 -20.67
C TYR A 227 -11.97 9.82 -19.95
N ALA A 228 -11.31 9.99 -18.80
CA ALA A 228 -10.91 8.91 -17.91
C ALA A 228 -11.83 8.86 -16.71
N TYR A 229 -12.48 7.72 -16.49
CA TYR A 229 -13.33 7.44 -15.36
C TYR A 229 -12.82 6.23 -14.59
N TYR A 230 -12.63 6.39 -13.29
CA TYR A 230 -12.14 5.34 -12.41
C TYR A 230 -13.09 5.12 -11.24
N TYR A 231 -13.25 3.86 -10.88
CA TYR A 231 -13.80 3.46 -9.60
C TYR A 231 -12.69 3.45 -8.56
N VAL A 232 -13.04 3.82 -7.32
CA VAL A 232 -12.12 3.88 -6.17
C VAL A 232 -12.71 3.11 -5.02
N ASP A 233 -11.87 2.32 -4.33
CA ASP A 233 -12.28 1.51 -3.18
C ASP A 233 -11.09 1.28 -2.22
N ASP A 234 -11.37 0.80 -1.02
CA ASP A 234 -10.40 0.35 -0.02
C ASP A 234 -9.25 1.34 0.24
N VAL A 235 -9.62 2.56 0.61
CA VAL A 235 -8.67 3.63 0.90
C VAL A 235 -8.04 3.44 2.28
N VAL A 236 -6.71 3.44 2.34
CA VAL A 236 -5.96 3.22 3.58
C VAL A 236 -4.90 4.29 3.75
N VAL A 237 -4.88 4.90 4.92
CA VAL A 237 -3.78 5.74 5.39
C VAL A 237 -3.32 5.19 6.74
N ARG A 238 -2.02 4.92 6.87
CA ARG A 238 -1.44 4.37 8.09
C ARG A 238 -0.16 5.10 8.45
N LYS A 239 0.06 5.33 9.74
CA LYS A 239 1.40 5.66 10.22
C LYS A 239 2.33 4.52 9.82
N SER A 240 3.37 4.84 9.07
CA SER A 240 4.49 3.90 9.00
C SER A 240 5.07 3.83 10.40
N PRO A 241 5.20 2.64 10.99
CA PRO A 241 5.83 2.56 12.30
C PRO A 241 7.16 3.30 12.22
N PRO A 242 7.55 4.11 13.25
CA PRO A 242 8.91 4.57 13.35
C PRO A 242 9.76 3.32 13.20
N TYR A 243 10.83 3.39 12.38
CA TYR A 243 11.73 2.25 12.19
C TYR A 243 11.78 1.50 13.51
N LEU A 244 11.04 0.38 13.60
CA LEU A 244 11.13 -0.42 14.79
C LEU A 244 12.59 -0.81 14.88
N THR A 245 13.28 -0.30 15.87
CA THR A 245 14.45 -0.97 16.39
C THR A 245 13.91 -2.28 16.95
N VAL A 246 13.62 -3.22 16.05
CA VAL A 246 13.32 -4.59 16.44
C VAL A 246 14.49 -5.03 17.26
N PRO A 247 14.31 -5.63 18.45
CA PRO A 247 15.42 -6.21 19.18
C PRO A 247 16.17 -7.11 18.22
N VAL A 248 17.38 -6.69 17.86
CA VAL A 248 18.13 -7.30 16.75
C VAL A 248 18.56 -8.68 17.22
N LYS A 249 18.03 -9.72 16.58
CA LYS A 249 18.52 -11.08 16.81
C LYS A 249 20.00 -11.17 16.38
N PRO A 250 20.82 -12.05 16.96
CA PRO A 250 22.27 -12.12 16.69
C PRO A 250 22.65 -12.30 15.21
N ASP A 251 21.72 -12.75 14.37
CA ASP A 251 21.89 -13.00 12.94
C ASP A 251 21.18 -11.95 12.04
N ASP A 252 20.82 -10.81 12.60
CA ASP A 252 20.18 -9.70 11.85
C ASP A 252 21.16 -9.05 10.86
N LEU A 253 20.64 -8.69 9.69
CA LEU A 253 21.39 -8.05 8.60
C LEU A 253 22.21 -6.84 9.08
N THR A 254 21.71 -6.05 10.02
CA THR A 254 22.36 -4.83 10.52
C THR A 254 23.64 -5.07 11.35
N ARG A 255 23.90 -6.31 11.78
CA ARG A 255 25.07 -6.71 12.55
C ARG A 255 26.11 -7.51 11.77
N GLN A 256 25.88 -7.72 10.49
CA GLN A 256 26.82 -8.47 9.67
C GLN A 256 28.00 -7.59 9.24
N SER A 257 29.18 -8.17 9.07
CA SER A 257 30.28 -7.51 8.41
C SER A 257 30.03 -7.51 6.88
N PHE A 258 30.22 -6.39 6.25
CA PHE A 258 30.06 -6.22 4.80
C PHE A 258 31.46 -6.11 4.16
N GLU A 259 32.05 -7.24 3.84
CA GLU A 259 33.36 -7.28 3.16
C GLU A 259 33.16 -7.59 1.67
N PRO A 260 33.95 -6.97 0.77
CA PRO A 260 33.89 -7.29 -0.65
C PRO A 260 34.02 -8.79 -0.93
N GLY A 261 33.17 -9.32 -1.80
CA GLY A 261 33.06 -10.74 -2.11
C GLY A 261 32.17 -11.54 -1.18
N LYS A 262 31.75 -11.00 -0.03
CA LYS A 262 30.85 -11.69 0.89
C LYS A 262 29.43 -11.75 0.33
N THR A 263 28.87 -12.96 0.29
CA THR A 263 27.45 -13.21 -0.05
C THR A 263 26.61 -13.22 1.20
N ILE A 264 25.49 -12.52 1.19
CA ILE A 264 24.56 -12.38 2.30
C ILE A 264 23.16 -12.72 1.82
N ARG A 265 22.52 -13.70 2.45
CA ARG A 265 21.15 -14.09 2.16
C ARG A 265 20.16 -13.11 2.82
N LEU A 266 19.21 -12.61 2.05
CA LEU A 266 18.05 -11.91 2.56
C LEU A 266 17.01 -12.94 3.06
N LYS A 267 16.74 -12.95 4.36
CA LYS A 267 15.99 -14.06 4.98
C LYS A 267 14.46 -13.98 4.76
N ASN A 268 13.92 -12.79 4.61
CA ASN A 268 12.48 -12.55 4.62
C ASN A 268 12.01 -11.82 3.36
N ILE A 269 12.48 -12.26 2.20
CA ILE A 269 12.01 -11.76 0.90
C ILE A 269 11.04 -12.78 0.32
N TYR A 270 9.81 -12.33 0.10
CA TYR A 270 8.71 -13.15 -0.40
C TYR A 270 8.11 -12.49 -1.64
N PHE A 271 7.79 -13.30 -2.61
CA PHE A 271 7.11 -12.91 -3.85
C PHE A 271 5.74 -13.58 -3.92
N GLU A 272 4.84 -13.00 -4.70
CA GLU A 272 3.63 -13.69 -5.11
C GLU A 272 3.99 -14.97 -5.88
N PHE A 273 3.10 -15.95 -5.82
CA PHE A 273 3.33 -17.23 -6.52
C PHE A 273 3.53 -16.98 -8.01
N ASP A 274 4.60 -17.54 -8.56
CA ASP A 274 4.98 -17.42 -9.99
C ASP A 274 5.15 -15.98 -10.50
N LYS A 275 5.42 -15.01 -9.59
CA LYS A 275 5.63 -13.60 -9.92
C LYS A 275 6.93 -13.06 -9.31
N ASP A 276 7.27 -11.87 -9.76
CA ASP A 276 8.35 -11.03 -9.26
C ASP A 276 7.84 -9.86 -8.37
N GLU A 277 6.54 -9.84 -8.07
CA GLU A 277 5.92 -8.84 -7.19
C GLU A 277 6.25 -9.14 -5.72
N LEU A 278 6.87 -8.16 -5.05
CA LEU A 278 7.26 -8.25 -3.64
C LEU A 278 6.03 -8.23 -2.73
N MET A 279 5.91 -9.21 -1.87
CA MET A 279 4.86 -9.24 -0.84
C MET A 279 5.13 -8.20 0.26
N PRO A 280 4.10 -7.60 0.87
CA PRO A 280 4.24 -6.57 1.91
C PRO A 280 5.16 -6.95 3.07
N ARG A 281 5.16 -8.21 3.49
CA ARG A 281 6.04 -8.73 4.55
C ARG A 281 7.53 -8.67 4.22
N SER A 282 7.91 -8.54 2.95
CA SER A 282 9.30 -8.40 2.50
C SER A 282 9.88 -7.02 2.85
N PHE A 283 9.04 -6.00 2.95
CA PHE A 283 9.53 -4.64 3.18
C PHE A 283 10.19 -4.43 4.54
N VAL A 284 9.93 -5.29 5.53
CA VAL A 284 10.65 -5.27 6.82
C VAL A 284 12.15 -5.54 6.60
N GLU A 285 12.49 -6.55 5.83
CA GLU A 285 13.88 -6.90 5.54
C GLU A 285 14.53 -5.90 4.57
N LEU A 286 13.77 -5.46 3.55
CA LEU A 286 14.25 -4.47 2.59
C LEU A 286 14.54 -3.11 3.24
N ASN A 287 13.76 -2.70 4.23
CA ASN A 287 14.02 -1.47 4.99
C ASN A 287 15.28 -1.58 5.85
N LYS A 288 15.61 -2.76 6.39
CA LYS A 288 16.90 -2.98 7.08
C LYS A 288 18.07 -2.84 6.12
N LEU A 289 17.96 -3.44 4.92
CA LEU A 289 18.98 -3.30 3.88
C LEU A 289 19.13 -1.85 3.42
N LEU A 290 18.02 -1.13 3.29
CA LEU A 290 18.03 0.29 2.97
C LEU A 290 18.79 1.12 4.02
N ALA A 291 18.57 0.84 5.31
CA ALA A 291 19.31 1.48 6.39
C ALA A 291 20.82 1.16 6.29
N VAL A 292 21.18 -0.11 6.09
CA VAL A 292 22.58 -0.53 5.90
C VAL A 292 23.24 0.22 4.72
N LEU A 293 22.53 0.36 3.59
CA LEU A 293 23.06 1.07 2.42
C LEU A 293 23.20 2.58 2.63
N ARG A 294 22.33 3.17 3.45
CA ARG A 294 22.42 4.60 3.83
C ARG A 294 23.57 4.85 4.79
N ASP A 295 23.80 3.96 5.76
CA ASP A 295 24.90 4.03 6.70
C ASP A 295 26.26 3.73 6.04
N ASN A 296 26.24 3.09 4.86
CA ASN A 296 27.44 2.77 4.08
C ASN A 296 27.36 3.38 2.66
N PRO A 297 27.53 4.70 2.49
CA PRO A 297 27.24 5.40 1.23
C PRO A 297 28.14 4.98 0.06
N GLN A 298 29.32 4.42 0.32
CA GLN A 298 30.22 3.90 -0.71
C GLN A 298 29.97 2.45 -1.09
N MET A 299 29.19 1.70 -0.29
CA MET A 299 28.96 0.29 -0.52
C MET A 299 28.13 0.07 -1.78
N ALA A 300 28.63 -0.81 -2.66
CA ALA A 300 27.93 -1.28 -3.84
C ALA A 300 27.67 -2.78 -3.73
N ILE A 301 26.50 -3.23 -4.15
CA ILE A 301 26.04 -4.61 -4.02
C ILE A 301 25.43 -5.13 -5.32
N GLU A 302 25.53 -6.44 -5.52
CA GLU A 302 24.88 -7.18 -6.60
C GLU A 302 23.87 -8.17 -6.05
N PHE A 303 22.60 -8.07 -6.43
CA PHE A 303 21.58 -9.02 -6.07
C PHE A 303 21.60 -10.25 -6.96
N VAL A 304 21.43 -11.42 -6.36
CA VAL A 304 21.37 -12.71 -7.04
C VAL A 304 20.09 -13.42 -6.65
N GLY A 305 19.22 -13.67 -7.61
CA GLY A 305 17.97 -14.39 -7.43
C GLY A 305 18.11 -15.87 -7.76
N HIS A 306 17.38 -16.69 -7.03
CA HIS A 306 17.33 -18.13 -7.22
C HIS A 306 15.89 -18.65 -7.20
N THR A 307 15.64 -19.77 -7.89
CA THR A 307 14.39 -20.53 -7.86
C THR A 307 14.65 -21.93 -7.26
N ASP A 308 13.59 -22.67 -7.04
CA ASP A 308 13.63 -24.12 -6.97
C ASP A 308 13.67 -24.71 -8.39
N ASN A 309 13.58 -26.05 -8.50
CA ASN A 309 13.64 -26.77 -9.75
C ASN A 309 12.25 -27.01 -10.42
N TYR A 310 11.20 -26.31 -10.00
CA TYR A 310 9.95 -26.33 -10.72
C TYR A 310 9.99 -25.35 -11.91
N GLY A 311 9.63 -25.85 -13.09
CA GLY A 311 9.64 -25.07 -14.34
C GLY A 311 10.87 -25.37 -15.21
N GLU A 312 10.94 -24.72 -16.35
CA GLU A 312 12.07 -24.86 -17.28
C GLU A 312 13.22 -23.92 -16.87
N ASP A 313 14.48 -24.36 -17.12
CA ASP A 313 15.69 -23.61 -16.75
C ASP A 313 15.67 -22.17 -17.28
N GLY A 314 15.27 -21.95 -18.53
CA GLY A 314 15.17 -20.62 -19.12
C GLY A 314 14.14 -19.73 -18.43
N TYR A 315 12.99 -20.29 -18.08
CA TYR A 315 11.95 -19.58 -17.32
C TYR A 315 12.44 -19.24 -15.90
N ASN A 316 13.03 -20.20 -15.20
CA ASN A 316 13.58 -20.05 -13.85
C ASN A 316 14.70 -18.99 -13.82
N LEU A 317 15.54 -18.96 -14.85
CA LEU A 317 16.58 -17.94 -14.99
C LEU A 317 15.99 -16.54 -15.14
N ASP A 318 14.96 -16.36 -15.98
CA ASP A 318 14.31 -15.06 -16.17
C ASP A 318 13.52 -14.65 -14.92
N LEU A 319 12.75 -15.56 -14.30
CA LEU A 319 11.98 -15.27 -13.08
C LEU A 319 12.90 -14.83 -11.93
N SER A 320 14.01 -15.52 -11.71
CA SER A 320 15.00 -15.16 -10.68
C SER A 320 15.63 -13.80 -10.94
N ARG A 321 15.92 -13.47 -12.20
CA ARG A 321 16.45 -12.15 -12.63
C ARG A 321 15.41 -11.04 -12.36
N ARG A 322 14.14 -11.25 -12.73
CA ARG A 322 13.06 -10.28 -12.46
C ARG A 322 12.87 -10.06 -10.96
N ARG A 323 12.92 -11.10 -10.14
CA ARG A 323 12.83 -11.01 -8.67
C ARG A 323 13.96 -10.18 -8.06
N SER A 324 15.19 -10.40 -8.52
CA SER A 324 16.32 -9.56 -8.09
C SER A 324 16.16 -8.10 -8.55
N LYS A 325 15.60 -7.89 -9.74
CA LYS A 325 15.28 -6.55 -10.24
C LYS A 325 14.26 -5.83 -9.36
N SER A 326 13.21 -6.51 -8.92
CA SER A 326 12.19 -5.91 -8.04
C SER A 326 12.76 -5.42 -6.71
N VAL A 327 13.76 -6.13 -6.16
CA VAL A 327 14.51 -5.66 -4.98
C VAL A 327 15.31 -4.40 -5.30
N VAL A 328 15.99 -4.36 -6.45
CA VAL A 328 16.73 -3.18 -6.90
C VAL A 328 15.78 -2.00 -7.14
N ASP A 329 14.67 -2.22 -7.81
CA ASP A 329 13.66 -1.18 -8.08
C ASP A 329 13.14 -0.55 -6.77
N PHE A 330 12.90 -1.36 -5.73
CA PHE A 330 12.56 -0.84 -4.40
C PHE A 330 13.65 0.09 -3.84
N LEU A 331 14.92 -0.28 -3.95
CA LEU A 331 16.02 0.54 -3.45
C LEU A 331 16.20 1.83 -4.26
N LEU A 332 16.04 1.78 -5.59
CA LEU A 332 16.06 2.94 -6.47
C LEU A 332 14.95 3.93 -6.11
N GLN A 333 13.72 3.44 -5.89
CA GLN A 333 12.59 4.25 -5.43
C GLN A 333 12.87 4.92 -4.07
N ASN A 334 13.72 4.29 -3.25
CA ASN A 334 14.15 4.81 -1.96
C ASN A 334 15.47 5.59 -2.02
N GLN A 335 15.85 6.11 -3.21
CA GLN A 335 16.96 7.04 -3.45
C GLN A 335 18.36 6.43 -3.26
N ILE A 336 18.52 5.12 -3.35
CA ILE A 336 19.86 4.52 -3.48
C ILE A 336 20.31 4.69 -4.93
N ALA A 337 21.53 5.21 -5.12
CA ALA A 337 22.08 5.49 -6.46
C ALA A 337 22.20 4.21 -7.30
N ALA A 338 21.77 4.27 -8.56
CA ALA A 338 21.80 3.14 -9.49
C ALA A 338 23.22 2.56 -9.70
N SER A 339 24.25 3.40 -9.65
CA SER A 339 25.65 2.98 -9.76
C SER A 339 26.12 2.03 -8.65
N ARG A 340 25.39 1.95 -7.54
CA ARG A 340 25.67 1.09 -6.40
C ARG A 340 24.96 -0.27 -6.46
N LEU A 341 24.05 -0.46 -7.41
CA LEU A 341 23.13 -1.60 -7.45
C LEU A 341 23.31 -2.37 -8.76
N ARG A 342 23.48 -3.68 -8.66
CA ARG A 342 23.46 -4.62 -9.78
C ARG A 342 22.51 -5.76 -9.46
N TYR A 343 22.04 -6.48 -10.48
CA TYR A 343 21.22 -7.67 -10.29
C TYR A 343 21.44 -8.69 -11.39
N ARG A 344 21.27 -9.97 -11.03
CA ARG A 344 21.26 -11.10 -11.95
C ARG A 344 20.38 -12.23 -11.43
N GLY A 345 20.00 -13.16 -12.28
CA GLY A 345 19.35 -14.40 -11.93
C GLY A 345 20.27 -15.59 -12.12
N GLU A 346 20.14 -16.59 -11.29
CA GLU A 346 20.82 -17.89 -11.39
C GLU A 346 19.83 -19.04 -11.63
N GLY A 347 18.52 -18.76 -11.56
CA GLY A 347 17.51 -19.81 -11.67
C GLY A 347 17.70 -20.87 -10.60
N GLU A 348 17.59 -22.13 -10.99
CA GLU A 348 17.75 -23.30 -10.12
C GLU A 348 19.20 -23.83 -10.01
N ARG A 349 20.16 -23.19 -10.68
CA ARG A 349 21.52 -23.69 -10.88
C ARG A 349 22.36 -23.76 -9.61
N GLN A 350 21.98 -23.05 -8.55
CA GLN A 350 22.72 -23.00 -7.29
C GLN A 350 21.82 -23.32 -6.09
N PRO A 351 21.35 -24.56 -5.94
CA PRO A 351 20.54 -24.95 -4.80
C PRO A 351 21.34 -24.94 -3.51
N VAL A 352 20.74 -24.48 -2.41
CA VAL A 352 21.32 -24.52 -1.04
C VAL A 352 20.70 -25.60 -0.18
N ALA A 353 19.63 -26.22 -0.67
CA ALA A 353 18.95 -27.33 -0.03
C ALA A 353 18.41 -28.30 -1.10
N THR A 354 17.96 -29.48 -0.65
CA THR A 354 17.36 -30.46 -1.58
C THR A 354 16.06 -29.94 -2.20
N ASN A 355 15.86 -30.16 -3.48
CA ASN A 355 14.60 -29.87 -4.17
C ASN A 355 13.53 -30.97 -3.99
N TYR A 356 13.82 -32.06 -3.29
CA TYR A 356 12.88 -33.15 -3.08
C TYR A 356 11.82 -32.86 -2.02
N THR A 357 12.05 -31.91 -1.12
CA THR A 357 11.11 -31.50 -0.08
C THR A 357 10.62 -30.08 -0.27
N ASP A 358 9.41 -29.77 0.22
CA ASP A 358 8.84 -28.41 0.15
C ASP A 358 9.68 -27.39 0.94
N GLU A 359 10.24 -27.81 2.08
CA GLU A 359 11.11 -26.99 2.91
C GLU A 359 12.43 -26.68 2.19
N GLY A 360 12.99 -27.65 1.49
CA GLY A 360 14.22 -27.47 0.72
C GLY A 360 13.98 -26.57 -0.49
N ARG A 361 12.89 -26.76 -1.23
CA ARG A 361 12.48 -25.87 -2.31
C ARG A 361 12.25 -24.44 -1.80
N ALA A 362 11.61 -24.27 -0.65
CA ALA A 362 11.42 -22.94 -0.04
C ALA A 362 12.75 -22.27 0.32
N GLN A 363 13.78 -23.03 0.67
CA GLN A 363 15.12 -22.49 0.90
C GLN A 363 15.82 -22.11 -0.40
N ASN A 364 15.56 -22.80 -1.49
CA ASN A 364 16.13 -22.50 -2.81
C ASN A 364 15.50 -21.25 -3.43
N ARG A 365 14.21 -20.99 -3.22
CA ARG A 365 13.55 -19.74 -3.61
C ARG A 365 14.01 -18.58 -2.73
N ARG A 366 15.11 -17.94 -3.09
CA ARG A 366 15.77 -16.91 -2.28
C ARG A 366 16.35 -15.77 -3.13
N VAL A 367 16.62 -14.68 -2.46
CA VAL A 367 17.45 -13.59 -2.98
C VAL A 367 18.64 -13.40 -2.03
N GLU A 368 19.81 -13.28 -2.60
CA GLU A 368 21.07 -12.97 -1.92
C GLU A 368 21.64 -11.67 -2.49
N PHE A 369 22.56 -11.05 -1.78
CA PHE A 369 23.40 -10.01 -2.38
C PHE A 369 24.87 -10.26 -2.08
N VAL A 370 25.70 -9.84 -3.01
CA VAL A 370 27.16 -9.87 -2.91
C VAL A 370 27.65 -8.44 -2.74
N VAL A 371 28.51 -8.19 -1.75
CA VAL A 371 29.16 -6.90 -1.60
C VAL A 371 30.22 -6.76 -2.68
N VAL A 372 30.03 -5.81 -3.60
CA VAL A 372 30.97 -5.56 -4.71
C VAL A 372 32.06 -4.57 -4.29
N LYS A 373 31.69 -3.57 -3.51
CA LYS A 373 32.56 -2.53 -2.98
C LYS A 373 32.05 -2.07 -1.63
N LYS A 374 32.96 -1.74 -0.75
CA LYS A 374 32.66 -1.12 0.57
C LYS A 374 33.14 0.32 0.59
#